data_b54080a5dab95ea18906de4daf488f9a
#
_entry.id   b54080a5dab95ea18906de4daf488f9a
#
_cell.length_a   1.000
_cell.length_b   1.000
_cell.length_c   1.000
_cell.angle_alpha   90.00
_cell.angle_beta   90.00
_cell.angle_gamma   90.00
#
_symmetry.space_group_name_H-M   'P 1'
#
loop_
_entity.id
_entity.type
_entity.pdbx_description
1 polymer ?
#
loop_
_entity_poly.entity_id
_entity_poly.type
_entity_poly.pdbx_seq_one_letter_code
_entity_poly.pdbx_strand_id
1 'polypeptide(L)'
;MNKKVFVSGCYDLLHSGHVEFFKQASQFGDLYVGIGSDTTYLEYKHRKPMFPQEERLFMVSNIKFVKEAYINEGSGVIDFLPTLDLLNPDIFVVNAEGGSDAKRQLCEERGIQYVELERTPAEGLQARSSSSLKAALSTQQEETTQNSELKTHNSTIPTRLDLAGTWIDQPYVSMHYPGWAITISLE
;
A
#
# COMPACT_ATOMS: atom_id res chain seq x y z
N MET A 1 -5.76 18.53 -25.72
CA MET A 1 -5.82 18.13 -24.27
C MET A 1 -5.37 16.69 -24.20
N ASN A 2 -4.64 16.31 -23.15
CA ASN A 2 -4.32 14.91 -22.94
C ASN A 2 -5.60 14.14 -22.56
N LYS A 3 -5.65 12.85 -22.92
CA LYS A 3 -6.75 11.98 -22.48
C LYS A 3 -6.75 11.87 -20.96
N LYS A 4 -7.94 11.82 -20.36
CA LYS A 4 -8.09 11.51 -18.93
C LYS A 4 -8.10 10.01 -18.75
N VAL A 5 -7.18 9.51 -17.96
CA VAL A 5 -7.03 8.09 -17.59
C VAL A 5 -7.45 7.92 -16.15
N PHE A 6 -8.34 6.98 -15.89
CA PHE A 6 -8.79 6.68 -14.53
C PHE A 6 -8.40 5.26 -14.11
N VAL A 7 -7.99 5.12 -12.88
CA VAL A 7 -7.76 3.83 -12.21
C VAL A 7 -8.42 3.85 -10.84
N SER A 8 -8.87 2.72 -10.35
CA SER A 8 -9.43 2.60 -9.00
C SER A 8 -8.89 1.41 -8.25
N GLY A 9 -8.63 1.58 -6.96
CA GLY A 9 -8.15 0.51 -6.08
C GLY A 9 -8.01 0.93 -4.63
N CYS A 10 -7.67 -0.01 -3.75
CA CYS A 10 -7.51 0.28 -2.32
C CYS A 10 -6.16 0.90 -1.96
N TYR A 11 -5.08 0.51 -2.64
CA TYR A 11 -3.70 0.99 -2.45
C TYR A 11 -3.19 0.96 -1.01
N ASP A 12 -3.67 -0.01 -0.23
CA ASP A 12 -3.20 -0.25 1.13
C ASP A 12 -1.86 -0.99 1.09
N LEU A 13 -0.87 -0.55 1.91
CA LEU A 13 0.54 -0.93 1.79
C LEU A 13 1.09 -0.66 0.38
N LEU A 14 1.22 0.61 0.05
CA LEU A 14 1.78 1.04 -1.22
C LEU A 14 3.16 0.40 -1.46
N HIS A 15 3.35 -0.20 -2.65
CA HIS A 15 4.59 -0.90 -3.01
C HIS A 15 4.96 -0.68 -4.48
N SER A 16 6.15 -1.12 -4.89
CA SER A 16 6.67 -0.93 -6.24
C SER A 16 5.72 -1.36 -7.36
N GLY A 17 4.93 -2.41 -7.14
CA GLY A 17 3.94 -2.87 -8.13
C GLY A 17 2.81 -1.86 -8.38
N HIS A 18 2.38 -1.10 -7.36
CA HIS A 18 1.43 -0.02 -7.55
C HIS A 18 2.05 1.15 -8.33
N VAL A 19 3.29 1.51 -7.99
CA VAL A 19 4.00 2.59 -8.68
C VAL A 19 4.22 2.26 -10.16
N GLU A 20 4.60 1.02 -10.48
CA GLU A 20 4.76 0.57 -11.87
C GLU A 20 3.44 0.57 -12.63
N PHE A 21 2.35 0.12 -12.00
CA PHE A 21 1.01 0.20 -12.58
C PHE A 21 0.60 1.65 -12.91
N PHE A 22 0.84 2.60 -12.00
CA PHE A 22 0.56 4.02 -12.26
C PHE A 22 1.44 4.56 -13.39
N LYS A 23 2.70 4.17 -13.45
CA LYS A 23 3.61 4.54 -14.53
C LYS A 23 3.09 4.03 -15.88
N GLN A 24 2.66 2.78 -15.97
CA GLN A 24 2.10 2.21 -17.19
C GLN A 24 0.77 2.88 -17.56
N ALA A 25 -0.14 3.07 -16.61
CA ALA A 25 -1.41 3.75 -16.86
C ALA A 25 -1.22 5.20 -17.32
N SER A 26 -0.23 5.92 -16.80
CA SER A 26 0.07 7.31 -17.20
C SER A 26 0.57 7.46 -18.63
N GLN A 27 0.96 6.37 -19.29
CA GLN A 27 1.35 6.40 -20.70
C GLN A 27 0.16 6.63 -21.64
N PHE A 28 -1.06 6.39 -21.17
CA PHE A 28 -2.27 6.62 -21.94
C PHE A 28 -2.78 8.06 -21.84
N GLY A 29 -2.31 8.85 -20.89
CA GLY A 29 -2.72 10.23 -20.67
C GLY A 29 -2.51 10.73 -19.23
N ASP A 30 -3.26 11.77 -18.85
CA ASP A 30 -3.25 12.32 -17.49
C ASP A 30 -3.94 11.35 -16.53
N LEU A 31 -3.20 10.81 -15.57
CA LEU A 31 -3.67 9.77 -14.66
C LEU A 31 -4.40 10.35 -13.44
N TYR A 32 -5.64 9.92 -13.25
CA TYR A 32 -6.48 10.17 -12.08
C TYR A 32 -6.71 8.87 -11.32
N VAL A 33 -6.62 8.91 -9.99
CA VAL A 33 -6.67 7.71 -9.16
C VAL A 33 -7.82 7.80 -8.16
N GLY A 34 -8.77 6.86 -8.21
CA GLY A 34 -9.78 6.65 -7.19
C GLY A 34 -9.28 5.68 -6.11
N ILE A 35 -9.42 6.07 -4.85
CA ILE A 35 -8.99 5.28 -3.69
C ILE A 35 -10.23 4.81 -2.94
N GLY A 36 -10.39 3.50 -2.78
CA GLY A 36 -11.50 2.93 -2.00
C GLY A 36 -11.46 3.44 -0.55
N SER A 37 -12.62 3.89 -0.05
CA SER A 37 -12.76 4.39 1.32
C SER A 37 -12.45 3.29 2.35
N ASP A 38 -12.22 3.66 3.60
CA ASP A 38 -12.02 2.68 4.68
C ASP A 38 -13.26 1.82 4.90
N THR A 39 -14.46 2.38 4.68
CA THR A 39 -15.72 1.66 4.73
C THR A 39 -15.77 0.58 3.64
N THR A 40 -15.53 0.95 2.39
CA THR A 40 -15.48 0.01 1.25
C THR A 40 -14.42 -1.08 1.48
N TYR A 41 -13.26 -0.69 2.01
CA TYR A 41 -12.20 -1.65 2.32
C TYR A 41 -12.66 -2.67 3.38
N LEU A 42 -13.33 -2.21 4.45
CA LEU A 42 -13.85 -3.08 5.51
C LEU A 42 -14.93 -4.04 4.98
N GLU A 43 -15.85 -3.55 4.15
CA GLU A 43 -16.88 -4.37 3.50
C GLU A 43 -16.29 -5.51 2.66
N TYR A 44 -15.25 -5.20 1.86
CA TYR A 44 -14.65 -6.18 0.95
C TYR A 44 -13.65 -7.13 1.59
N LYS A 45 -12.84 -6.62 2.50
CA LYS A 45 -11.71 -7.37 3.06
C LYS A 45 -11.99 -7.90 4.45
N HIS A 46 -13.16 -7.54 5.04
CA HIS A 46 -13.59 -7.92 6.40
C HIS A 46 -12.55 -7.60 7.48
N ARG A 47 -11.75 -6.57 7.23
CA ARG A 47 -10.70 -6.05 8.12
C ARG A 47 -10.41 -4.59 7.79
N LYS A 48 -9.89 -3.85 8.76
CA LYS A 48 -9.44 -2.47 8.54
C LYS A 48 -8.19 -2.45 7.64
N PRO A 49 -8.01 -1.39 6.83
CA PRO A 49 -6.74 -1.17 6.14
C PRO A 49 -5.61 -0.91 7.14
N MET A 50 -4.35 -1.08 6.71
CA MET A 50 -3.17 -0.73 7.51
C MET A 50 -3.03 0.79 7.65
N PHE A 51 -3.30 1.51 6.57
CA PHE A 51 -3.28 2.97 6.54
C PHE A 51 -4.68 3.53 6.32
N PRO A 52 -5.10 4.55 7.09
CA PRO A 52 -6.38 5.22 6.87
C PRO A 52 -6.43 5.86 5.47
N GLN A 53 -7.63 6.06 4.96
CA GLN A 53 -7.84 6.55 3.59
C GLN A 53 -7.13 7.88 3.30
N GLU A 54 -7.02 8.78 4.28
CA GLU A 54 -6.35 10.07 4.15
C GLU A 54 -4.84 9.90 3.92
N GLU A 55 -4.22 8.95 4.62
CA GLU A 55 -2.79 8.64 4.45
C GLU A 55 -2.54 7.95 3.10
N ARG A 56 -3.43 7.05 2.68
CA ARG A 56 -3.37 6.41 1.36
C ARG A 56 -3.53 7.46 0.26
N LEU A 57 -4.45 8.41 0.41
CA LEU A 57 -4.64 9.54 -0.49
C LEU A 57 -3.37 10.39 -0.56
N PHE A 58 -2.79 10.75 0.58
CA PHE A 58 -1.55 11.52 0.64
C PHE A 58 -0.42 10.82 -0.12
N MET A 59 -0.19 9.53 0.14
CA MET A 59 0.87 8.77 -0.53
C MET A 59 0.67 8.70 -2.05
N VAL A 60 -0.54 8.38 -2.50
CA VAL A 60 -0.85 8.23 -3.92
C VAL A 60 -0.76 9.57 -4.65
N SER A 61 -1.26 10.65 -4.05
CA SER A 61 -1.22 12.00 -4.65
C SER A 61 0.21 12.52 -4.86
N ASN A 62 1.19 12.01 -4.12
CA ASN A 62 2.60 12.40 -4.23
C ASN A 62 3.41 11.50 -5.18
N ILE A 63 2.76 10.58 -5.90
CA ILE A 63 3.43 9.80 -6.94
C ILE A 63 3.51 10.61 -8.23
N LYS A 64 4.70 10.78 -8.75
CA LYS A 64 4.99 11.63 -9.94
C LYS A 64 4.18 11.29 -11.19
N PHE A 65 3.60 10.10 -11.28
CA PHE A 65 2.77 9.66 -12.41
C PHE A 65 1.29 10.01 -12.24
N VAL A 66 0.88 10.38 -11.04
CA VAL A 66 -0.50 10.70 -10.68
C VAL A 66 -0.71 12.20 -10.81
N LYS A 67 -1.72 12.59 -11.60
CA LYS A 67 -2.10 13.98 -11.74
C LYS A 67 -2.95 14.43 -10.57
N GLU A 68 -3.91 13.60 -10.16
CA GLU A 68 -4.79 13.87 -9.04
C GLU A 68 -5.36 12.56 -8.47
N ALA A 69 -5.64 12.52 -7.17
CA ALA A 69 -6.24 11.37 -6.53
C ALA A 69 -7.44 11.76 -5.67
N TYR A 70 -8.42 10.85 -5.54
CA TYR A 70 -9.69 11.07 -4.87
C TYR A 70 -10.03 9.88 -3.98
N ILE A 71 -10.70 10.12 -2.85
CA ILE A 71 -11.35 9.06 -2.09
C ILE A 71 -12.69 8.78 -2.78
N ASN A 72 -12.96 7.51 -3.09
CA ASN A 72 -14.23 7.09 -3.65
C ASN A 72 -15.33 7.20 -2.59
N GLU A 73 -16.42 7.88 -2.93
CA GLU A 73 -17.57 8.12 -2.04
C GLU A 73 -18.70 7.10 -2.22
N GLY A 74 -18.58 6.21 -3.21
CA GLY A 74 -19.56 5.15 -3.45
C GLY A 74 -19.37 3.95 -2.53
N SER A 75 -20.08 2.87 -2.84
CA SER A 75 -20.06 1.61 -2.11
C SER A 75 -19.99 0.41 -3.06
N GLY A 76 -19.62 -0.73 -2.53
CA GLY A 76 -19.61 -1.98 -3.29
C GLY A 76 -18.48 -2.05 -4.34
N VAL A 77 -18.68 -2.90 -5.37
CA VAL A 77 -17.68 -3.18 -6.44
C VAL A 77 -17.39 -1.96 -7.30
N ILE A 78 -18.34 -1.03 -7.36
CA ILE A 78 -18.29 0.19 -8.17
C ILE A 78 -18.28 1.45 -7.29
N ASP A 79 -17.61 1.38 -6.14
CA ASP A 79 -17.46 2.49 -5.19
C ASP A 79 -16.92 3.78 -5.85
N PHE A 80 -16.22 3.63 -6.96
CA PHE A 80 -15.64 4.72 -7.75
C PHE A 80 -16.63 5.45 -8.65
N LEU A 81 -17.90 5.03 -8.71
CA LEU A 81 -18.88 5.58 -9.64
C LEU A 81 -19.06 7.11 -9.53
N PRO A 82 -19.20 7.71 -8.33
CA PRO A 82 -19.28 9.16 -8.20
C PRO A 82 -18.04 9.88 -8.73
N THR A 83 -16.85 9.32 -8.48
CA THR A 83 -15.58 9.85 -8.98
C THR A 83 -15.48 9.74 -10.50
N LEU A 84 -15.96 8.63 -11.07
CA LEU A 84 -16.00 8.42 -12.51
C LEU A 84 -16.93 9.45 -13.19
N ASP A 85 -18.10 9.72 -12.59
CA ASP A 85 -19.06 10.71 -13.08
C ASP A 85 -18.49 12.13 -13.04
N LEU A 86 -17.79 12.47 -11.97
CA LEU A 86 -17.13 13.76 -11.81
C LEU A 86 -16.03 13.97 -12.87
N LEU A 87 -15.22 12.96 -13.10
CA LEU A 87 -14.06 13.06 -13.99
C LEU A 87 -14.40 12.93 -15.45
N ASN A 88 -15.41 12.11 -15.78
CA ASN A 88 -15.77 11.70 -17.14
C ASN A 88 -14.51 11.32 -17.95
N PRO A 89 -13.81 10.24 -17.58
CA PRO A 89 -12.53 9.87 -18.18
C PRO A 89 -12.72 9.27 -19.58
N ASP A 90 -11.69 9.42 -20.40
CA ASP A 90 -11.65 8.79 -21.73
C ASP A 90 -11.28 7.30 -21.65
N ILE A 91 -10.48 6.95 -20.64
CA ILE A 91 -9.92 5.59 -20.48
C ILE A 91 -10.02 5.15 -19.03
N PHE A 92 -10.51 3.94 -18.80
CA PHE A 92 -10.45 3.26 -17.51
C PHE A 92 -9.47 2.10 -17.60
N VAL A 93 -8.40 2.18 -16.81
CA VAL A 93 -7.33 1.16 -16.77
C VAL A 93 -7.46 0.33 -15.50
N VAL A 94 -7.39 -0.97 -15.65
CA VAL A 94 -7.35 -1.94 -14.55
C VAL A 94 -6.14 -2.86 -14.71
N ASN A 95 -5.68 -3.45 -13.61
CA ASN A 95 -4.78 -4.62 -13.71
C ASN A 95 -5.62 -5.89 -13.88
N ALA A 96 -5.03 -6.95 -14.39
CA ALA A 96 -5.71 -8.22 -14.67
C ALA A 96 -6.48 -8.79 -13.44
N GLU A 97 -5.96 -8.58 -12.22
CA GLU A 97 -6.63 -9.03 -10.98
C GLU A 97 -7.80 -8.12 -10.57
N GLY A 98 -7.84 -6.88 -11.03
CA GLY A 98 -8.87 -5.87 -10.71
C GLY A 98 -9.96 -5.75 -11.78
N GLY A 99 -9.85 -6.49 -12.88
CA GLY A 99 -10.85 -6.57 -13.92
C GLY A 99 -12.14 -7.25 -13.44
N SER A 100 -13.27 -6.85 -13.99
CA SER A 100 -14.55 -7.54 -13.82
C SER A 100 -15.49 -7.21 -14.97
N ASP A 101 -16.41 -8.12 -15.27
CA ASP A 101 -17.42 -7.91 -16.32
C ASP A 101 -18.28 -6.68 -16.04
N ALA A 102 -18.63 -6.43 -14.77
CA ALA A 102 -19.39 -5.25 -14.37
C ALA A 102 -18.66 -3.94 -14.72
N LYS A 103 -17.33 -3.86 -14.51
CA LYS A 103 -16.53 -2.68 -14.90
C LYS A 103 -16.43 -2.53 -16.40
N ARG A 104 -16.29 -3.63 -17.13
CA ARG A 104 -16.24 -3.65 -18.59
C ARG A 104 -17.54 -3.15 -19.19
N GLN A 105 -18.67 -3.70 -18.73
CA GLN A 105 -20.00 -3.30 -19.15
C GLN A 105 -20.27 -1.82 -18.85
N LEU A 106 -19.93 -1.35 -17.64
CA LEU A 106 -20.06 0.06 -17.26
C LEU A 106 -19.30 1.00 -18.21
N CYS A 107 -18.07 0.61 -18.59
CA CYS A 107 -17.26 1.39 -19.51
C CYS A 107 -17.87 1.41 -20.91
N GLU A 108 -18.39 0.28 -21.41
CA GLU A 108 -19.06 0.18 -22.70
C GLU A 108 -20.32 1.05 -22.76
N GLU A 109 -21.18 1.00 -21.74
CA GLU A 109 -22.39 1.81 -21.62
C GLU A 109 -22.09 3.33 -21.62
N ARG A 110 -20.91 3.73 -21.14
CA ARG A 110 -20.49 5.13 -21.04
C ARG A 110 -19.55 5.60 -22.16
N GLY A 111 -19.19 4.71 -23.09
CA GLY A 111 -18.25 5.02 -24.16
C GLY A 111 -16.81 5.26 -23.64
N ILE A 112 -16.46 4.73 -22.49
CA ILE A 112 -15.12 4.80 -21.88
C ILE A 112 -14.30 3.63 -22.41
N GLN A 113 -13.10 3.88 -22.90
CA GLN A 113 -12.19 2.84 -23.33
C GLN A 113 -11.73 2.02 -22.11
N TYR A 114 -12.04 0.73 -22.05
CA TYR A 114 -11.54 -0.17 -21.02
C TYR A 114 -10.21 -0.80 -21.43
N VAL A 115 -9.19 -0.69 -20.58
CA VAL A 115 -7.85 -1.24 -20.81
C VAL A 115 -7.46 -2.10 -19.63
N GLU A 116 -7.01 -3.30 -19.91
CA GLU A 116 -6.50 -4.24 -18.92
C GLU A 116 -4.98 -4.39 -19.08
N LEU A 117 -4.23 -4.14 -18.02
CA LEU A 117 -2.78 -4.28 -17.99
C LEU A 117 -2.37 -5.54 -17.24
N GLU A 118 -1.40 -6.24 -17.77
CA GLU A 118 -0.74 -7.33 -17.05
C GLU A 118 0.07 -6.77 -15.89
N ARG A 119 0.11 -7.55 -14.81
CA ARG A 119 0.89 -7.18 -13.64
C ARG A 119 2.36 -7.53 -13.84
N THR A 120 3.12 -6.56 -14.28
CA THR A 120 4.57 -6.70 -14.46
C THR A 120 5.32 -5.93 -13.37
N PRO A 121 6.32 -6.52 -12.71
CA PRO A 121 7.17 -5.76 -11.80
C PRO A 121 8.02 -4.76 -12.58
N ALA A 122 8.43 -3.67 -11.93
CA ALA A 122 9.42 -2.76 -12.50
C ALA A 122 10.75 -3.50 -12.72
N GLU A 123 11.50 -3.06 -13.73
CA GLU A 123 12.79 -3.67 -14.11
C GLU A 123 13.73 -3.77 -12.90
N GLY A 124 14.30 -4.95 -12.71
CA GLY A 124 15.21 -5.24 -11.59
C GLY A 124 14.53 -5.41 -10.22
N LEU A 125 13.19 -5.32 -10.12
CA LEU A 125 12.45 -5.48 -8.89
C LEU A 125 11.65 -6.79 -8.87
N GLN A 126 11.45 -7.33 -7.66
CA GLN A 126 10.59 -8.48 -7.46
C GLN A 126 9.11 -8.11 -7.50
N ALA A 127 8.27 -9.03 -8.01
CA ALA A 127 6.83 -8.91 -7.92
C ALA A 127 6.40 -8.87 -6.44
N ARG A 128 5.54 -7.91 -6.08
CA ARG A 128 5.03 -7.77 -4.71
C ARG A 128 3.52 -7.62 -4.71
N SER A 129 2.89 -8.12 -3.65
CA SER A 129 1.46 -7.87 -3.40
C SER A 129 1.26 -7.40 -1.95
N SER A 130 0.25 -6.59 -1.72
CA SER A 130 -0.12 -6.15 -0.35
C SER A 130 -0.45 -7.35 0.55
N SER A 131 -1.00 -8.44 0.00
CA SER A 131 -1.30 -9.66 0.76
C SER A 131 -0.02 -10.38 1.20
N SER A 132 0.96 -10.54 0.31
CA SER A 132 2.25 -11.16 0.66
C SER A 132 3.05 -10.33 1.67
N LEU A 133 3.00 -9.01 1.56
CA LEU A 133 3.64 -8.12 2.53
C LEU A 133 3.00 -8.24 3.92
N LYS A 134 1.67 -8.30 3.99
CA LYS A 134 0.95 -8.49 5.26
C LYS A 134 1.26 -9.84 5.89
N ALA A 135 1.29 -10.91 5.10
CA ALA A 135 1.67 -12.24 5.59
C ALA A 135 3.09 -12.25 6.17
N ALA A 136 4.05 -11.64 5.49
CA ALA A 136 5.43 -11.54 5.99
C ALA A 136 5.53 -10.77 7.32
N LEU A 137 4.77 -9.69 7.49
CA LEU A 137 4.72 -8.94 8.75
C LEU A 137 4.12 -9.76 9.89
N SER A 138 3.07 -10.54 9.63
CA SER A 138 2.44 -11.40 10.64
C SER A 138 3.37 -12.51 11.11
N THR A 139 4.10 -13.15 10.20
CA THR A 139 5.06 -14.21 10.54
C THR A 139 6.21 -13.69 11.42
N GLN A 140 6.70 -12.48 11.15
CA GLN A 140 7.74 -11.88 12.00
C GLN A 140 7.25 -11.59 13.43
N GLN A 141 5.98 -11.23 13.61
CA GLN A 141 5.40 -11.03 14.93
C GLN A 141 5.29 -12.34 15.72
N GLU A 142 4.90 -13.44 15.06
CA GLU A 142 4.82 -14.77 15.71
C GLU A 142 6.19 -15.28 16.15
N GLU A 143 7.22 -15.13 15.33
CA GLU A 143 8.59 -15.51 15.68
C GLU A 143 9.12 -14.68 16.86
N THR A 144 8.80 -13.39 16.92
CA THR A 144 9.20 -12.52 18.04
C THR A 144 8.48 -12.90 19.33
N THR A 145 7.20 -13.27 19.26
CA THR A 145 6.40 -13.69 20.41
C THR A 145 6.87 -15.05 20.94
N GLN A 146 7.13 -16.03 20.06
CA GLN A 146 7.66 -17.32 20.47
C GLN A 146 9.06 -17.20 21.11
N ASN A 147 9.92 -16.35 20.58
CA ASN A 147 11.22 -16.07 21.20
C ASN A 147 11.10 -15.34 22.55
N SER A 148 10.04 -14.58 22.78
CA SER A 148 9.81 -13.94 24.09
C SER A 148 9.28 -14.93 25.14
N GLU A 149 8.48 -15.91 24.74
CA GLU A 149 7.99 -16.97 25.65
C GLU A 149 9.09 -17.99 26.02
N LEU A 150 10.03 -18.26 25.11
CA LEU A 150 11.19 -19.13 25.39
C LEU A 150 12.22 -18.51 26.32
N LYS A 151 12.13 -17.23 26.63
CA LYS A 151 13.07 -16.52 27.53
C LYS A 151 12.61 -16.39 28.98
N THR A 152 11.50 -17.01 29.37
CA THR A 152 11.06 -17.07 30.77
C THR A 152 11.75 -18.16 31.61
N HIS A 153 12.84 -18.73 31.12
CA HIS A 153 13.73 -19.51 32.01
C HIS A 153 14.65 -18.55 32.77
N ASN A 154 14.67 -18.65 34.08
CA ASN A 154 15.58 -18.04 35.08
C ASN A 154 17.02 -17.87 34.54
N SER A 155 17.21 -17.05 33.52
CA SER A 155 18.53 -16.67 33.09
C SER A 155 18.94 -15.44 33.87
N THR A 156 20.04 -15.52 34.55
CA THR A 156 20.74 -14.40 35.19
C THR A 156 21.30 -13.40 34.17
N ILE A 157 20.81 -13.44 32.93
CA ILE A 157 21.21 -12.51 31.87
C ILE A 157 20.38 -11.25 32.04
N PRO A 158 20.99 -10.10 32.26
CA PRO A 158 20.29 -8.84 32.44
C PRO A 158 19.48 -8.48 31.19
N THR A 159 18.21 -8.14 31.39
CA THR A 159 17.38 -7.63 30.34
C THR A 159 17.79 -6.20 30.03
N ARG A 160 18.10 -5.91 28.77
CA ARG A 160 18.47 -4.57 28.34
C ARG A 160 17.22 -3.68 28.20
N LEU A 161 17.26 -2.52 28.81
CA LEU A 161 16.27 -1.46 28.65
C LEU A 161 16.94 -0.25 27.97
N ASP A 162 16.54 0.05 26.75
CA ASP A 162 17.03 1.21 26.03
C ASP A 162 16.21 2.45 26.40
N LEU A 163 16.79 3.34 27.18
CA LEU A 163 16.18 4.58 27.65
C LEU A 163 16.37 5.76 26.70
N ALA A 164 17.23 5.64 25.72
CA ALA A 164 17.48 6.69 24.72
C ALA A 164 17.94 6.10 23.39
N GLY A 165 17.22 6.44 22.33
CA GLY A 165 17.52 6.26 20.91
C GLY A 165 18.34 5.00 20.53
N THR A 166 17.68 4.07 19.93
CA THR A 166 18.17 2.70 19.63
C THR A 166 19.25 2.60 18.56
N TRP A 167 19.66 3.68 17.92
CA TRP A 167 20.60 3.63 16.80
C TRP A 167 22.07 3.43 17.17
N ILE A 168 22.43 3.75 18.42
CA ILE A 168 23.83 3.67 18.89
C ILE A 168 24.33 2.22 19.05
N ASP A 169 23.41 1.28 19.27
CA ASP A 169 23.74 -0.13 19.43
C ASP A 169 23.84 -0.93 18.13
N GLN A 170 23.46 -0.32 17.01
CA GLN A 170 23.72 -0.93 15.71
C GLN A 170 25.23 -1.01 15.45
N PRO A 171 25.79 -2.17 15.06
CA PRO A 171 27.24 -2.34 14.90
C PRO A 171 27.88 -1.28 14.00
N TYR A 172 27.22 -0.89 12.95
CA TYR A 172 27.69 0.14 12.03
C TYR A 172 27.72 1.53 12.70
N VAL A 173 26.69 1.90 13.43
CA VAL A 173 26.58 3.20 14.09
C VAL A 173 27.58 3.32 15.23
N SER A 174 27.70 2.31 16.08
CA SER A 174 28.64 2.32 17.21
C SER A 174 30.13 2.33 16.77
N MET A 175 30.43 1.76 15.61
CA MET A 175 31.78 1.78 15.05
C MET A 175 32.19 3.15 14.50
N HIS A 176 31.28 3.90 13.92
CA HIS A 176 31.55 5.21 13.32
C HIS A 176 31.20 6.39 14.23
N TYR A 177 30.24 6.20 15.13
CA TYR A 177 29.72 7.23 16.02
C TYR A 177 29.64 6.67 17.46
N PRO A 178 30.80 6.54 18.14
CA PRO A 178 30.80 6.02 19.49
C PRO A 178 29.98 6.92 20.42
N GLY A 179 29.04 6.31 21.13
CA GLY A 179 28.15 6.99 22.07
C GLY A 179 28.04 6.23 23.38
N TRP A 180 27.32 6.81 24.34
CA TRP A 180 27.07 6.19 25.64
C TRP A 180 25.74 5.42 25.57
N ALA A 181 25.79 4.16 25.95
CA ALA A 181 24.59 3.36 26.22
C ALA A 181 24.43 3.17 27.73
N ILE A 182 23.26 3.46 28.27
CA ILE A 182 22.91 3.17 29.66
C ILE A 182 22.20 1.81 29.67
N THR A 183 22.82 0.82 30.26
CA THR A 183 22.23 -0.50 30.48
C THR A 183 21.82 -0.64 31.93
N ILE A 184 20.57 -0.97 32.18
CA ILE A 184 20.05 -1.26 33.52
C ILE A 184 19.77 -2.76 33.59
N SER A 185 20.38 -3.43 34.54
CA SER A 185 20.06 -4.82 34.89
C SER A 185 18.81 -4.81 35.78
N LEU A 186 17.77 -5.53 35.36
CA LEU A 186 16.60 -5.79 36.19
C LEU A 186 16.79 -7.18 36.83
N GLU A 187 16.93 -7.23 38.15
CA GLU A 187 16.96 -8.44 38.93
C GLU A 187 15.55 -8.94 39.24
#